data_9b665a304e069aed7da70ca83969e784
#
_entry.id   9b665a304e069aed7da70ca83969e784
#
_cell.length_a   1.000
_cell.length_b   1.000
_cell.length_c   1.000
_cell.angle_alpha   90.00
_cell.angle_beta   90.00
_cell.angle_gamma   90.00
#
_symmetry.space_group_name_H-M   'P 1'
#
loop_
_entity.id
_entity.type
_entity.pdbx_description
1 polymer ?
#
loop_
_entity_poly.entity_id
_entity_poly.type
_entity_poly.pdbx_seq_one_letter_code
_entity_poly.pdbx_strand_id
1 'polypeptide(L)'
;MAKIKDKNKELIHNKLMCYKKLRGEWKETIDTALEKFKGSEKETFFKLYFLDHKEIIPICMELYISQRTFFSWRDEIINTVMIQAAYDKLIKP
;
A
#
# COMPACT_ATOMS: atom_id res chain seq x y z
N MET A 1 6.76 15.68 5.26
CA MET A 1 6.10 14.44 4.84
C MET A 1 5.47 14.60 3.46
N ALA A 2 5.71 13.67 2.56
CA ALA A 2 5.17 13.77 1.20
C ALA A 2 3.64 13.61 1.23
N LYS A 3 2.95 14.60 0.71
CA LYS A 3 1.50 14.62 0.67
C LYS A 3 1.01 13.91 -0.59
N ILE A 4 0.03 13.01 -0.45
CA ILE A 4 -0.56 12.33 -1.59
C ILE A 4 -1.57 13.28 -2.22
N LYS A 5 -1.31 13.68 -3.49
CA LYS A 5 -2.13 14.68 -4.18
C LYS A 5 -3.26 14.10 -5.01
N ASP A 6 -3.10 12.86 -5.47
CA ASP A 6 -4.09 12.19 -6.31
C ASP A 6 -5.19 11.61 -5.42
N LYS A 7 -6.45 11.95 -5.72
CA LYS A 7 -7.59 11.49 -4.93
C LYS A 7 -7.74 9.98 -4.92
N ASN A 8 -7.45 9.32 -6.05
CA ASN A 8 -7.53 7.86 -6.12
C ASN A 8 -6.43 7.22 -5.28
N LYS A 9 -5.22 7.79 -5.31
CA LYS A 9 -4.13 7.30 -4.49
C LYS A 9 -4.41 7.49 -3.01
N GLU A 10 -5.00 8.62 -2.65
CA GLU A 10 -5.37 8.89 -1.26
C GLU A 10 -6.43 7.91 -0.79
N LEU A 11 -7.44 7.65 -1.61
CA LEU A 11 -8.47 6.68 -1.29
C LEU A 11 -7.86 5.30 -1.04
N ILE A 12 -6.97 4.86 -1.92
CA ILE A 12 -6.33 3.56 -1.80
C ILE A 12 -5.43 3.50 -0.57
N HIS A 13 -4.66 4.56 -0.33
CA HIS A 13 -3.83 4.65 0.87
C HIS A 13 -4.69 4.44 2.13
N ASN A 14 -5.82 5.14 2.20
CA ASN A 14 -6.72 5.04 3.35
C ASN A 14 -7.32 3.63 3.48
N LYS A 15 -7.69 3.01 2.36
CA LYS A 15 -8.17 1.62 2.36
C LYS A 15 -7.11 0.65 2.90
N LEU A 16 -5.87 0.84 2.47
CA LEU A 16 -4.77 0.00 2.93
C LEU A 16 -4.48 0.18 4.41
N MET A 17 -4.56 1.42 4.91
CA MET A 17 -4.36 1.70 6.34
C MET A 17 -5.45 1.07 7.19
N CYS A 18 -6.62 0.81 6.62
CA CYS A 18 -7.73 0.15 7.30
C CYS A 18 -7.90 -1.30 6.84
N TYR A 19 -6.85 -1.92 6.31
CA TYR A 19 -6.89 -3.24 5.68
C TYR A 19 -7.57 -4.30 6.57
N LYS A 20 -7.28 -4.30 7.86
CA LYS A 20 -7.84 -5.28 8.79
C LYS A 20 -9.36 -5.20 8.90
N LYS A 21 -9.95 -4.05 8.54
CA LYS A 21 -11.39 -3.83 8.61
C LYS A 21 -12.09 -3.96 7.25
N LEU A 22 -11.32 -4.15 6.18
CA LEU A 22 -11.89 -4.23 4.83
C LEU A 22 -12.73 -5.50 4.65
N ARG A 23 -13.79 -5.37 3.85
CA ARG A 23 -14.71 -6.45 3.47
C ARG A 23 -15.10 -6.29 2.01
N GLY A 24 -15.55 -7.39 1.40
CA GLY A 24 -16.14 -7.37 0.06
C GLY A 24 -15.14 -7.15 -1.06
N GLU A 25 -15.59 -6.44 -2.08
CA GLU A 25 -14.82 -6.27 -3.32
C GLU A 25 -13.46 -5.61 -3.11
N TRP A 26 -13.38 -4.60 -2.26
CA TRP A 26 -12.12 -3.94 -1.99
C TRP A 26 -11.09 -4.87 -1.36
N LYS A 27 -11.54 -5.74 -0.46
CA LYS A 27 -10.66 -6.72 0.17
C LYS A 27 -10.10 -7.67 -0.88
N GLU A 28 -10.95 -8.19 -1.75
CA GLU A 28 -10.53 -9.10 -2.82
C GLU A 28 -9.58 -8.44 -3.80
N THR A 29 -9.88 -7.21 -4.21
CA THR A 29 -9.04 -6.45 -5.13
C THR A 29 -7.65 -6.21 -4.54
N ILE A 30 -7.59 -5.80 -3.28
CA ILE A 30 -6.32 -5.54 -2.62
C ILE A 30 -5.53 -6.83 -2.44
N ASP A 31 -6.18 -7.91 -2.03
CA ASP A 31 -5.50 -9.20 -1.86
C ASP A 31 -4.90 -9.68 -3.18
N THR A 32 -5.63 -9.51 -4.28
CA THR A 32 -5.14 -9.85 -5.61
C THR A 32 -3.90 -9.03 -5.98
N ALA A 33 -3.95 -7.73 -5.73
CA ALA A 33 -2.83 -6.84 -6.04
C ALA A 33 -1.60 -7.19 -5.19
N LEU A 34 -1.78 -7.51 -3.92
CA LEU A 34 -0.68 -7.80 -3.01
C LEU A 34 0.06 -9.10 -3.32
N GLU A 35 -0.54 -9.99 -4.12
CA GLU A 35 0.11 -11.22 -4.56
C GLU A 35 1.47 -10.94 -5.21
N LYS A 36 1.61 -9.81 -5.90
CA LYS A 36 2.86 -9.43 -6.56
C LYS A 36 4.03 -9.22 -5.60
N PHE A 37 3.74 -8.93 -4.35
CA PHE A 37 4.77 -8.63 -3.36
C PHE A 37 5.09 -9.79 -2.43
N LYS A 38 4.40 -10.91 -2.61
CA LYS A 38 4.53 -12.08 -1.75
C LYS A 38 5.97 -12.62 -1.77
N GLY A 39 6.53 -12.81 -0.59
CA GLY A 39 7.90 -13.30 -0.45
C GLY A 39 8.98 -12.26 -0.64
N SER A 40 8.64 -10.99 -0.88
CA SER A 40 9.60 -9.92 -1.05
C SER A 40 9.67 -9.05 0.21
N GLU A 41 10.69 -8.18 0.26
CA GLU A 41 10.82 -7.22 1.35
C GLU A 41 9.62 -6.26 1.41
N LYS A 42 8.98 -6.03 0.27
CA LYS A 42 7.80 -5.16 0.21
C LYS A 42 6.61 -5.76 0.96
N GLU A 43 6.53 -7.08 1.03
CA GLU A 43 5.51 -7.72 1.86
C GLU A 43 5.74 -7.38 3.34
N THR A 44 6.97 -7.45 3.80
CA THR A 44 7.32 -7.05 5.17
C THR A 44 7.03 -5.58 5.39
N PHE A 45 7.40 -4.72 4.42
CA PHE A 45 7.09 -3.29 4.45
C PHE A 45 5.59 -3.06 4.61
N PHE A 46 4.77 -3.78 3.84
CA PHE A 46 3.33 -3.66 3.91
C PHE A 46 2.83 -3.95 5.33
N LYS A 47 3.31 -5.02 5.94
CA LYS A 47 2.90 -5.37 7.30
C LYS A 47 3.30 -4.30 8.31
N LEU A 48 4.53 -3.81 8.22
CA LEU A 48 5.02 -2.82 9.18
C LEU A 48 4.29 -1.48 9.06
N TYR A 49 4.02 -1.04 7.84
CA TYR A 49 3.42 0.26 7.60
C TYR A 49 1.89 0.23 7.64
N PHE A 50 1.28 -0.62 6.82
CA PHE A 50 -0.17 -0.60 6.65
C PHE A 50 -0.92 -1.38 7.74
N LEU A 51 -0.33 -2.45 8.27
CA LEU A 51 -0.98 -3.25 9.29
C LEU A 51 -0.61 -2.81 10.70
N ASP A 52 0.68 -2.63 10.96
CA ASP A 52 1.18 -2.28 12.29
C ASP A 52 1.25 -0.78 12.53
N HIS A 53 1.07 0.03 11.48
CA HIS A 53 1.10 1.50 11.54
C HIS A 53 2.37 2.05 12.16
N LYS A 54 3.51 1.41 11.92
CA LYS A 54 4.79 1.91 12.40
C LYS A 54 5.19 3.17 11.64
N GLU A 55 5.96 4.02 12.30
CA GLU A 55 6.45 5.25 11.70
C GLU A 55 7.58 4.99 10.70
N ILE A 56 7.90 6.03 9.91
CA ILE A 56 8.87 5.94 8.82
C ILE A 56 10.25 5.50 9.30
N ILE A 57 10.78 6.18 10.30
CA ILE A 57 12.16 5.93 10.75
C ILE A 57 12.36 4.51 11.28
N PRO A 58 11.50 4.00 12.18
CA PRO A 58 11.61 2.61 12.62
C PRO A 58 11.57 1.60 11.47
N ILE A 59 10.70 1.82 10.46
CA ILE A 59 10.60 0.93 9.31
C ILE A 59 11.90 0.96 8.50
N CYS A 60 12.41 2.17 8.23
CA CYS A 60 13.65 2.32 7.48
C CYS A 60 14.83 1.62 8.19
N MET A 61 14.88 1.73 9.50
CA MET A 61 15.94 1.07 10.27
C MET A 61 15.81 -0.44 10.24
N GLU A 62 14.60 -0.95 10.37
CA GLU A 62 14.35 -2.38 10.39
C GLU A 62 14.65 -3.04 9.04
N LEU A 63 14.30 -2.38 7.94
CA LEU A 63 14.47 -2.90 6.59
C LEU A 63 15.76 -2.44 5.91
N TYR A 64 16.56 -1.62 6.58
CA TYR A 64 17.80 -1.07 6.01
C TYR A 64 17.55 -0.34 4.69
N ILE A 65 16.51 0.50 4.66
CA ILE A 65 16.18 1.32 3.49
C ILE A 65 16.20 2.79 3.83
N SER A 66 16.39 3.62 2.79
CA SER A 66 16.32 5.07 2.94
C SER A 66 14.86 5.53 3.00
N GLN A 67 14.63 6.77 3.47
CA GLN A 67 13.30 7.35 3.42
C GLN A 67 12.78 7.47 1.99
N ARG A 68 13.69 7.76 1.05
CA ARG A 68 13.33 7.82 -0.37
C ARG A 68 12.80 6.48 -0.85
N THR A 69 13.47 5.38 -0.50
CA THR A 69 13.02 4.04 -0.83
C THR A 69 11.70 3.72 -0.16
N PHE A 70 11.51 4.16 1.10
CA PHE A 70 10.25 4.00 1.81
C PHE A 70 9.08 4.58 0.99
N PHE A 71 9.20 5.83 0.55
CA PHE A 71 8.12 6.47 -0.21
C PHE A 71 7.94 5.83 -1.59
N SER A 72 9.03 5.38 -2.21
CA SER A 72 8.97 4.67 -3.48
C SER A 72 8.19 3.37 -3.34
N TRP A 73 8.46 2.59 -2.30
CA TRP A 73 7.76 1.33 -2.07
C TRP A 73 6.29 1.55 -1.71
N ARG A 74 6.01 2.57 -0.89
CA ARG A 74 4.63 2.94 -0.58
C ARG A 74 3.85 3.26 -1.85
N ASP A 75 4.43 4.08 -2.71
CA ASP A 75 3.78 4.50 -3.95
C ASP A 75 3.63 3.31 -4.91
N GLU A 76 4.60 2.42 -4.96
CA GLU A 76 4.51 1.22 -5.81
C GLU A 76 3.34 0.34 -5.38
N ILE A 77 3.17 0.12 -4.08
CA ILE A 77 2.06 -0.67 -3.56
C ILE A 77 0.73 0.01 -3.88
N ILE A 78 0.64 1.32 -3.63
CA ILE A 78 -0.58 2.08 -3.94
C ILE A 78 -0.89 2.02 -5.43
N ASN A 79 0.10 2.21 -6.30
CA ASN A 79 -0.12 2.16 -7.74
C ASN A 79 -0.56 0.77 -8.21
N THR A 80 0.03 -0.28 -7.64
CA THR A 80 -0.35 -1.65 -8.00
C THR A 80 -1.80 -1.92 -7.63
N VAL A 81 -2.23 -1.49 -6.44
CA VAL A 81 -3.63 -1.62 -6.02
C VAL A 81 -4.54 -0.77 -6.89
N MET A 82 -4.10 0.44 -7.23
CA MET A 82 -4.89 1.36 -8.07
C MET A 82 -5.17 0.75 -9.44
N ILE A 83 -4.17 0.15 -10.06
CA ILE A 83 -4.33 -0.51 -11.36
C ILE A 83 -5.32 -1.66 -11.24
N GLN A 84 -5.22 -2.47 -10.20
CA GLN A 84 -6.16 -3.57 -9.99
C GLN A 84 -7.58 -3.07 -9.73
N ALA A 85 -7.70 -2.00 -8.93
CA ALA A 85 -9.02 -1.41 -8.64
C ALA A 85 -9.67 -0.84 -9.90
N ALA A 86 -8.88 -0.22 -10.78
CA ALA A 86 -9.39 0.26 -12.07
C ALA A 86 -9.83 -0.90 -12.95
N TYR A 87 -9.05 -1.98 -12.97
CA TYR A 87 -9.41 -3.20 -13.71
C TYR A 87 -10.72 -3.78 -13.20
N ASP A 88 -10.91 -3.80 -11.89
CA ASP A 88 -12.12 -4.32 -11.24
C ASP A 88 -13.25 -3.29 -11.20
N LYS A 89 -13.06 -2.13 -11.82
CA LYS A 89 -14.06 -1.06 -11.92
C LYS A 89 -14.50 -0.47 -10.59
N LEU A 90 -13.65 -0.52 -9.58
CA LEU A 90 -13.93 0.10 -8.27
C LEU A 90 -13.58 1.59 -8.26
N ILE A 91 -12.71 2.02 -9.17
CA ILE A 91 -12.37 3.42 -9.38
C ILE A 91 -12.34 3.71 -10.87
N LYS A 92 -12.44 4.99 -11.23
CA LYS A 92 -12.26 5.42 -12.62
C LYS A 92 -10.76 5.59 -12.89
N PRO A 93 -10.29 5.11 -14.03
CA PRO A 93 -8.88 5.26 -14.39
C PRO A 93 -8.47 6.71 -14.59
#